data_47a13ff6f48156b275b6007618946b9d
#
_entry.id   47a13ff6f48156b275b6007618946b9d
#
_cell.length_a   1.000
_cell.length_b   1.000
_cell.length_c   1.000
_cell.angle_alpha   90.00
_cell.angle_beta   90.00
_cell.angle_gamma   90.00
#
_symmetry.space_group_name_H-M   'P 1'
#
loop_
_entity.id
_entity.type
_entity.pdbx_description
1 polymer ?
#
loop_
_entity_poly.entity_id
_entity_poly.type
_entity_poly.pdbx_seq_one_letter_code
_entity_poly.pdbx_strand_id
1 'polypeptide(L)'
;SIDYEAGKCEVTYPDRDDTVTEMVPFLSNGEYQTPEVDDLVLVLHPGESPEDAVVVGTVWNEKNKPPEGKEKVYRKDYANSRGKAYRKFDANAKELTDYVDGKKILKAKSLEIQVGGATVTISEGGEIKVTSPAGITLAASGELKMTASTINATAGTVNIQGGGGDVVVSGKSLVSHTHTGNLGKKTSAPL
;
A
#
# COMPACT_ATOMS: atom_id res chain seq x y z
N SER A 1 8.55 -2.95 -32.73
CA SER A 1 7.76 -3.93 -31.92
C SER A 1 8.49 -4.28 -30.63
N ILE A 2 7.76 -4.91 -29.65
CA ILE A 2 8.31 -5.33 -28.34
C ILE A 2 7.94 -6.78 -28.09
N ASP A 3 8.92 -7.60 -27.76
CA ASP A 3 8.77 -8.95 -27.25
C ASP A 3 8.95 -8.92 -25.72
N TYR A 4 7.83 -8.91 -24.98
CA TYR A 4 7.81 -8.82 -23.53
C TYR A 4 8.32 -10.10 -22.84
N GLU A 5 8.17 -11.25 -23.48
CA GLU A 5 8.62 -12.54 -22.94
C GLU A 5 10.14 -12.69 -23.07
N ALA A 6 10.69 -12.32 -24.22
CA ALA A 6 12.13 -12.37 -24.45
C ALA A 6 12.88 -11.16 -23.87
N GLY A 7 12.19 -10.08 -23.48
CA GLY A 7 12.80 -8.85 -23.02
C GLY A 7 13.58 -8.14 -24.10
N LYS A 8 13.03 -8.06 -25.34
CA LYS A 8 13.67 -7.47 -26.52
C LYS A 8 12.73 -6.54 -27.25
N CYS A 9 13.28 -5.64 -28.05
CA CYS A 9 12.52 -4.82 -28.98
C CYS A 9 13.29 -4.51 -30.27
N GLU A 10 12.55 -4.08 -31.27
CA GLU A 10 13.10 -3.38 -32.44
C GLU A 10 13.21 -1.90 -32.12
N VAL A 11 14.31 -1.27 -32.56
CA VAL A 11 14.56 0.17 -32.42
C VAL A 11 14.69 0.78 -33.80
N THR A 12 13.99 1.88 -34.02
CA THR A 12 14.10 2.68 -35.25
C THR A 12 15.09 3.84 -35.04
N TYR A 13 16.00 4.04 -35.95
CA TYR A 13 16.96 5.16 -35.97
C TYR A 13 16.53 6.23 -37.00
N PRO A 14 15.87 7.31 -36.57
CA PRO A 14 15.41 8.37 -37.50
C PRO A 14 16.54 9.09 -38.18
N ASP A 15 17.72 9.13 -37.56
CA ASP A 15 18.96 9.76 -38.13
C ASP A 15 19.69 8.86 -39.13
N ARG A 16 19.20 7.66 -39.37
CA ARG A 16 19.76 6.66 -40.29
C ARG A 16 18.70 6.12 -41.26
N ASP A 17 18.01 7.03 -41.94
CA ASP A 17 16.97 6.70 -42.91
C ASP A 17 15.89 5.76 -42.38
N ASP A 18 15.47 5.95 -41.14
CA ASP A 18 14.49 5.10 -40.42
C ASP A 18 14.85 3.60 -40.38
N THR A 19 16.15 3.32 -40.36
CA THR A 19 16.64 1.94 -40.24
C THR A 19 16.12 1.32 -38.93
N VAL A 20 15.58 0.11 -39.04
CA VAL A 20 15.07 -0.67 -37.90
C VAL A 20 16.06 -1.77 -37.56
N THR A 21 16.37 -1.95 -36.28
CA THR A 21 17.23 -3.03 -35.80
C THR A 21 16.50 -4.37 -35.86
N GLU A 22 17.26 -5.45 -35.76
CA GLU A 22 16.71 -6.69 -35.26
C GLU A 22 16.29 -6.57 -33.79
N MET A 23 15.73 -7.66 -33.21
CA MET A 23 15.34 -7.69 -31.81
C MET A 23 16.54 -7.58 -30.87
N VAL A 24 16.75 -6.42 -30.28
CA VAL A 24 17.83 -6.12 -29.33
C VAL A 24 17.34 -6.23 -27.89
N PRO A 25 18.16 -6.75 -26.95
CA PRO A 25 17.75 -6.96 -25.56
C PRO A 25 17.68 -5.64 -24.79
N PHE A 26 16.83 -5.62 -23.74
CA PHE A 26 16.85 -4.58 -22.70
C PHE A 26 17.93 -4.89 -21.68
N LEU A 27 18.56 -3.83 -21.15
CA LEU A 27 19.44 -3.96 -19.99
C LEU A 27 18.62 -4.34 -18.76
N SER A 28 18.95 -5.49 -18.15
CA SER A 28 18.32 -5.93 -16.90
C SER A 28 19.15 -5.49 -15.70
N ASN A 29 18.55 -4.72 -14.80
CA ASN A 29 19.11 -4.34 -13.49
C ASN A 29 18.41 -5.09 -12.34
N GLY A 30 17.85 -6.28 -12.61
CA GLY A 30 17.01 -7.01 -11.66
C GLY A 30 15.58 -6.43 -11.56
N GLU A 31 15.25 -5.47 -12.41
CA GLU A 31 13.92 -4.87 -12.52
C GLU A 31 13.31 -5.22 -13.88
N TYR A 32 12.02 -5.52 -13.90
CA TYR A 32 11.26 -5.66 -15.12
C TYR A 32 10.56 -4.33 -15.42
N GLN A 33 11.16 -3.54 -16.30
CA GLN A 33 10.62 -2.26 -16.76
C GLN A 33 10.95 -2.11 -18.25
N THR A 34 9.97 -2.37 -19.09
CA THR A 34 10.10 -2.24 -20.55
C THR A 34 9.69 -0.86 -21.00
N PRO A 35 10.32 -0.29 -22.06
CA PRO A 35 9.80 0.87 -22.79
C PRO A 35 8.42 0.57 -23.36
N GLU A 36 7.66 1.60 -23.70
CA GLU A 36 6.47 1.46 -24.54
C GLU A 36 6.83 1.70 -26.02
N VAL A 37 5.93 1.29 -26.90
CA VAL A 37 6.08 1.61 -28.34
C VAL A 37 6.09 3.13 -28.50
N ASP A 38 6.99 3.64 -29.34
CA ASP A 38 7.24 5.08 -29.60
C ASP A 38 7.97 5.83 -28.47
N ASP A 39 8.47 5.14 -27.45
CA ASP A 39 9.38 5.75 -26.48
C ASP A 39 10.75 6.03 -27.11
N LEU A 40 11.33 7.17 -26.77
CA LEU A 40 12.73 7.46 -27.07
C LEU A 40 13.63 6.70 -26.11
N VAL A 41 14.50 5.86 -26.63
CA VAL A 41 15.40 5.00 -25.85
C VAL A 41 16.87 5.30 -26.13
N LEU A 42 17.70 5.09 -25.12
CA LEU A 42 19.15 5.05 -25.27
C LEU A 42 19.59 3.63 -25.63
N VAL A 43 20.33 3.50 -26.73
CA VAL A 43 20.91 2.24 -27.19
C VAL A 43 22.43 2.33 -27.11
N LEU A 44 23.05 1.31 -26.51
CA LEU A 44 24.50 1.14 -26.55
C LEU A 44 24.86 0.04 -27.54
N HIS A 45 25.97 0.25 -28.26
CA HIS A 45 26.60 -0.71 -29.14
C HIS A 45 27.97 -1.08 -28.55
N PRO A 46 28.06 -2.11 -27.69
CA PRO A 46 29.31 -2.49 -27.05
C PRO A 46 30.30 -3.14 -28.03
N GLY A 47 29.83 -3.63 -29.17
CA GLY A 47 30.66 -4.21 -30.23
C GLY A 47 30.64 -3.39 -31.52
N GLU A 48 31.32 -3.91 -32.54
CA GLU A 48 31.35 -3.30 -33.88
C GLU A 48 30.13 -3.68 -34.73
N SER A 49 29.40 -4.75 -34.34
CA SER A 49 28.18 -5.20 -35.02
C SER A 49 26.93 -4.43 -34.57
N PRO A 50 26.04 -4.03 -35.47
CA PRO A 50 24.73 -3.50 -35.10
C PRO A 50 23.90 -4.45 -34.25
N GLU A 51 24.16 -5.77 -34.34
CA GLU A 51 23.47 -6.81 -33.58
C GLU A 51 23.87 -6.85 -32.10
N ASP A 52 25.04 -6.25 -31.75
CA ASP A 52 25.51 -6.17 -30.36
C ASP A 52 24.85 -5.02 -29.58
N ALA A 53 23.72 -4.51 -30.03
CA ALA A 53 23.01 -3.42 -29.40
C ALA A 53 22.29 -3.87 -28.13
N VAL A 54 22.23 -2.94 -27.15
CA VAL A 54 21.46 -3.12 -25.89
C VAL A 54 20.69 -1.84 -25.59
N VAL A 55 19.41 -1.93 -25.36
CA VAL A 55 18.57 -0.82 -24.90
C VAL A 55 18.80 -0.60 -23.41
N VAL A 56 19.32 0.57 -23.04
CA VAL A 56 19.64 0.91 -21.64
C VAL A 56 18.42 1.43 -20.88
N GLY A 57 17.53 2.14 -21.55
CA GLY A 57 16.32 2.69 -20.96
C GLY A 57 15.76 3.86 -21.76
N THR A 58 14.69 4.45 -21.24
CA THR A 58 14.01 5.61 -21.84
C THR A 58 14.71 6.91 -21.50
N VAL A 59 14.57 7.91 -22.38
CA VAL A 59 15.15 9.25 -22.23
C VAL A 59 14.03 10.27 -22.11
N TRP A 60 14.20 11.24 -21.19
CA TRP A 60 13.29 12.38 -21.09
C TRP A 60 13.32 13.22 -22.38
N ASN A 61 12.14 13.59 -22.88
CA ASN A 61 11.97 14.41 -24.07
C ASN A 61 10.71 15.29 -23.95
N GLU A 62 10.34 15.99 -24.99
CA GLU A 62 9.16 16.88 -24.98
C GLU A 62 7.84 16.14 -24.73
N LYS A 63 7.70 14.89 -25.21
CA LYS A 63 6.54 14.03 -25.00
C LYS A 63 6.59 13.33 -23.64
N ASN A 64 7.80 12.93 -23.23
CA ASN A 64 8.05 12.19 -21.99
C ASN A 64 8.87 13.05 -21.01
N LYS A 65 8.23 13.98 -20.30
CA LYS A 65 8.88 14.91 -19.36
C LYS A 65 9.07 14.26 -17.99
N PRO A 66 10.05 14.70 -17.16
CA PRO A 66 10.15 14.27 -15.76
C PRO A 66 8.84 14.52 -15.00
N PRO A 67 8.39 13.58 -14.13
CA PRO A 67 7.09 13.70 -13.44
C PRO A 67 7.06 14.81 -12.38
N GLU A 68 8.20 15.19 -11.81
CA GLU A 68 8.25 16.16 -10.71
C GLU A 68 8.94 17.48 -11.10
N GLY A 69 10.07 17.44 -11.78
CA GLY A 69 10.82 18.65 -12.17
C GLY A 69 11.24 19.55 -11.01
N LYS A 70 11.44 19.00 -9.82
CA LYS A 70 11.78 19.71 -8.58
C LYS A 70 13.09 19.22 -7.99
N GLU A 71 13.88 20.15 -7.44
CA GLU A 71 15.10 19.82 -6.70
C GLU A 71 14.78 19.06 -5.41
N LYS A 72 15.62 18.09 -5.08
CA LYS A 72 15.52 17.25 -3.87
C LYS A 72 14.25 16.38 -3.80
N VAL A 73 13.63 16.12 -4.95
CA VAL A 73 12.57 15.13 -5.08
C VAL A 73 13.08 13.95 -5.91
N TYR A 74 12.99 12.77 -5.33
CA TYR A 74 13.38 11.50 -5.96
C TYR A 74 12.13 10.69 -6.19
N ARG A 75 11.87 10.28 -7.44
CA ARG A 75 10.66 9.56 -7.78
C ARG A 75 10.95 8.44 -8.78
N LYS A 76 10.35 7.27 -8.51
CA LYS A 76 10.27 6.14 -9.43
C LYS A 76 8.80 5.87 -9.73
N ASP A 77 8.41 5.98 -10.97
CA ASP A 77 7.11 5.50 -11.48
C ASP A 77 7.26 4.07 -11.96
N TYR A 78 6.24 3.23 -11.70
CA TYR A 78 6.21 1.82 -12.09
C TYR A 78 5.44 1.57 -13.39
N ALA A 79 4.91 2.62 -14.01
CA ALA A 79 4.24 2.59 -15.30
C ALA A 79 4.48 3.90 -16.05
N ASN A 80 4.47 3.85 -17.37
CA ASN A 80 4.57 5.05 -18.20
C ASN A 80 3.35 5.97 -18.05
N SER A 81 2.19 5.42 -17.69
CA SER A 81 1.04 6.21 -17.22
C SER A 81 1.35 6.82 -15.86
N ARG A 82 1.96 8.01 -15.88
CA ARG A 82 2.43 8.70 -14.69
C ARG A 82 1.35 8.92 -13.66
N GLY A 83 1.73 8.83 -12.38
CA GLY A 83 0.84 9.03 -11.27
C GLY A 83 -0.05 7.84 -10.91
N LYS A 84 0.02 6.72 -11.65
CA LYS A 84 -0.76 5.52 -11.37
C LYS A 84 -0.15 4.66 -10.27
N ALA A 85 1.17 4.50 -10.30
CA ALA A 85 1.91 3.81 -9.24
C ALA A 85 3.31 4.39 -9.17
N TYR A 86 3.73 4.86 -7.98
CA TYR A 86 5.05 5.45 -7.79
C TYR A 86 5.53 5.35 -6.35
N ARG A 87 6.85 5.43 -6.19
CA ARG A 87 7.51 5.71 -4.93
C ARG A 87 8.20 7.07 -5.04
N LYS A 88 7.94 7.96 -4.08
CA LYS A 88 8.49 9.32 -4.07
C LYS A 88 9.07 9.64 -2.70
N PHE A 89 10.29 10.19 -2.68
CA PHE A 89 10.88 10.81 -1.51
C PHE A 89 11.06 12.31 -1.76
N ASP A 90 10.41 13.12 -0.95
CA ASP A 90 10.60 14.59 -0.91
C ASP A 90 11.51 14.93 0.28
N ALA A 91 12.76 15.29 0.00
CA ALA A 91 13.73 15.57 1.05
C ALA A 91 13.43 16.88 1.79
N ASN A 92 12.70 17.83 1.17
CA ASN A 92 12.33 19.07 1.85
C ASN A 92 11.20 18.83 2.88
N ALA A 93 10.21 18.02 2.49
CA ALA A 93 9.12 17.59 3.38
C ALA A 93 9.53 16.45 4.32
N LYS A 94 10.66 15.79 4.07
CA LYS A 94 11.09 14.55 4.75
C LYS A 94 10.05 13.44 4.68
N GLU A 95 9.39 13.31 3.54
CA GLU A 95 8.27 12.42 3.32
C GLU A 95 8.62 11.36 2.28
N LEU A 96 8.37 10.09 2.61
CA LEU A 96 8.41 8.97 1.68
C LEU A 96 6.98 8.50 1.39
N THR A 97 6.54 8.59 0.14
CA THR A 97 5.22 8.16 -0.31
C THR A 97 5.33 6.95 -1.21
N ASP A 98 4.59 5.89 -0.90
CA ASP A 98 4.28 4.78 -1.81
C ASP A 98 2.81 4.88 -2.23
N TYR A 99 2.55 5.11 -3.50
CA TYR A 99 1.21 5.31 -4.03
C TYR A 99 0.88 4.30 -5.14
N VAL A 100 -0.37 3.86 -5.17
CA VAL A 100 -0.95 3.11 -6.28
C VAL A 100 -2.41 3.51 -6.46
N ASP A 101 -2.78 3.81 -7.71
CA ASP A 101 -4.18 4.03 -8.11
C ASP A 101 -4.84 2.65 -8.30
N GLY A 102 -5.26 2.04 -7.19
CA GLY A 102 -5.81 0.69 -7.16
C GLY A 102 -5.45 -0.08 -5.90
N LYS A 103 -5.22 -1.37 -6.02
CA LYS A 103 -4.96 -2.27 -4.89
C LYS A 103 -3.47 -2.45 -4.63
N LYS A 104 -2.99 -2.12 -3.42
CA LYS A 104 -1.66 -2.48 -2.93
C LYS A 104 -1.73 -3.78 -2.14
N ILE A 105 -0.87 -4.74 -2.48
CA ILE A 105 -0.75 -6.04 -1.81
C ILE A 105 0.63 -6.13 -1.17
N LEU A 106 0.68 -6.35 0.14
CA LEU A 106 1.89 -6.69 0.87
C LEU A 106 1.83 -8.18 1.22
N LYS A 107 2.83 -8.95 0.77
CA LYS A 107 2.99 -10.36 1.11
C LYS A 107 4.32 -10.54 1.82
N ALA A 108 4.28 -10.98 3.06
CA ALA A 108 5.45 -11.25 3.87
C ALA A 108 5.14 -12.44 4.79
N LYS A 109 6.17 -13.10 5.32
CA LYS A 109 6.00 -14.12 6.38
C LYS A 109 5.59 -13.47 7.70
N SER A 110 6.14 -12.30 7.99
CA SER A 110 5.76 -11.46 9.12
C SER A 110 5.83 -9.99 8.73
N LEU A 111 5.07 -9.14 9.43
CA LEU A 111 5.07 -7.69 9.22
C LEU A 111 5.21 -6.99 10.57
N GLU A 112 6.10 -6.01 10.64
CA GLU A 112 6.22 -5.10 11.77
C GLU A 112 6.13 -3.65 11.28
N ILE A 113 5.30 -2.86 11.94
CA ILE A 113 5.21 -1.41 11.75
C ILE A 113 5.55 -0.77 13.08
N GLN A 114 6.63 0.01 13.14
CA GLN A 114 7.06 0.70 14.34
C GLN A 114 7.12 2.20 14.12
N VAL A 115 6.49 2.96 15.01
CA VAL A 115 6.55 4.42 15.02
C VAL A 115 6.70 4.89 16.47
N GLY A 116 7.86 5.47 16.79
CA GLY A 116 8.21 5.77 18.17
C GLY A 116 8.17 4.52 19.05
N GLY A 117 7.41 4.56 20.14
CA GLY A 117 7.21 3.40 21.03
C GLY A 117 6.01 2.51 20.68
N ALA A 118 5.22 2.87 19.67
CA ALA A 118 4.06 2.10 19.23
C ALA A 118 4.46 1.06 18.16
N THR A 119 3.88 -0.14 18.24
CA THR A 119 4.12 -1.22 17.27
C THR A 119 2.82 -1.92 16.86
N VAL A 120 2.77 -2.33 15.59
CA VAL A 120 1.79 -3.30 15.07
C VAL A 120 2.58 -4.45 14.47
N THR A 121 2.40 -5.64 15.00
CA THR A 121 3.07 -6.86 14.50
C THR A 121 2.04 -7.86 13.99
N ILE A 122 2.35 -8.52 12.89
CA ILE A 122 1.63 -9.66 12.35
C ILE A 122 2.63 -10.80 12.22
N SER A 123 2.47 -11.85 13.01
CA SER A 123 3.38 -13.01 13.00
C SER A 123 3.06 -13.96 11.84
N GLU A 124 4.00 -14.86 11.52
CA GLU A 124 3.79 -15.96 10.55
C GLU A 124 2.61 -16.87 10.94
N GLY A 125 2.36 -17.02 12.24
CA GLY A 125 1.21 -17.77 12.77
C GLY A 125 -0.14 -17.04 12.71
N GLY A 126 -0.16 -15.80 12.20
CA GLY A 126 -1.38 -14.98 12.03
C GLY A 126 -1.79 -14.20 13.28
N GLU A 127 -0.99 -14.19 14.37
CA GLU A 127 -1.27 -13.33 15.51
C GLU A 127 -1.07 -11.86 15.13
N ILE A 128 -2.04 -11.02 15.48
CA ILE A 128 -1.96 -9.55 15.33
C ILE A 128 -1.85 -8.92 16.71
N LYS A 129 -0.77 -8.21 16.99
CA LYS A 129 -0.52 -7.49 18.23
C LYS A 129 -0.36 -6.01 17.98
N VAL A 130 -1.12 -5.19 18.70
CA VAL A 130 -0.99 -3.73 18.72
C VAL A 130 -0.55 -3.29 20.11
N THR A 131 0.55 -2.56 20.18
CA THR A 131 1.12 -2.05 21.43
C THR A 131 1.30 -0.54 21.32
N SER A 132 0.87 0.21 22.32
CA SER A 132 1.08 1.65 22.41
C SER A 132 1.40 2.05 23.84
N PRO A 133 2.44 2.86 24.09
CA PRO A 133 2.75 3.37 25.43
C PRO A 133 1.78 4.49 25.89
N ALA A 134 1.01 5.07 24.97
CA ALA A 134 0.11 6.19 25.26
C ALA A 134 -1.36 5.73 25.28
N GLY A 135 -1.91 5.36 24.12
CA GLY A 135 -3.30 4.94 24.01
C GLY A 135 -3.60 4.41 22.61
N ILE A 136 -4.72 3.70 22.51
CA ILE A 136 -5.26 3.17 21.26
C ILE A 136 -6.70 3.68 21.15
N THR A 137 -7.01 4.40 20.07
CA THR A 137 -8.37 4.85 19.77
C THR A 137 -8.89 4.09 18.54
N LEU A 138 -10.03 3.42 18.70
CA LEU A 138 -10.77 2.81 17.60
C LEU A 138 -12.06 3.61 17.40
N ALA A 139 -12.16 4.32 16.29
CA ALA A 139 -13.32 5.14 15.96
C ALA A 139 -13.93 4.66 14.62
N ALA A 140 -15.21 4.43 14.61
CA ALA A 140 -15.97 4.08 13.42
C ALA A 140 -17.19 5.00 13.31
N SER A 141 -17.46 5.51 12.10
CA SER A 141 -18.69 6.28 11.82
C SER A 141 -19.92 5.39 11.71
N GLY A 142 -19.74 4.10 11.55
CA GLY A 142 -20.77 3.09 11.52
C GLY A 142 -20.64 2.10 12.68
N GLU A 143 -20.68 0.81 12.36
CA GLU A 143 -20.57 -0.26 13.34
C GLU A 143 -19.10 -0.61 13.63
N LEU A 144 -18.74 -0.83 14.91
CA LEU A 144 -17.54 -1.53 15.33
C LEU A 144 -17.95 -2.93 15.83
N LYS A 145 -17.66 -3.96 15.03
CA LYS A 145 -17.99 -5.34 15.35
C LYS A 145 -16.75 -6.13 15.80
N MET A 146 -16.84 -6.76 16.95
CA MET A 146 -15.83 -7.67 17.49
C MET A 146 -16.43 -9.07 17.63
N THR A 147 -15.83 -10.07 16.99
CA THR A 147 -16.30 -11.46 17.05
C THR A 147 -15.13 -12.37 17.42
N ALA A 148 -15.26 -13.06 18.54
CA ALA A 148 -14.28 -14.02 19.03
C ALA A 148 -14.99 -15.05 19.94
N SER A 149 -14.37 -16.21 20.18
CA SER A 149 -14.85 -17.15 21.20
C SER A 149 -14.80 -16.54 22.60
N THR A 150 -13.82 -15.66 22.85
CA THR A 150 -13.66 -14.93 24.12
C THR A 150 -13.12 -13.54 23.84
N ILE A 151 -13.68 -12.52 24.50
CA ILE A 151 -13.16 -11.15 24.51
C ILE A 151 -12.80 -10.81 25.96
N ASN A 152 -11.51 -10.62 26.25
CA ASN A 152 -11.00 -10.21 27.54
C ASN A 152 -10.72 -8.71 27.54
N ALA A 153 -11.32 -7.98 28.47
CA ALA A 153 -11.01 -6.59 28.74
C ALA A 153 -10.50 -6.47 30.18
N THR A 154 -9.23 -6.07 30.34
CA THR A 154 -8.61 -5.84 31.65
C THR A 154 -8.22 -4.38 31.75
N ALA A 155 -8.86 -3.67 32.64
CA ALA A 155 -8.62 -2.24 32.88
C ALA A 155 -8.98 -1.88 34.33
N GLY A 156 -8.45 -0.77 34.86
CA GLY A 156 -8.89 -0.23 36.14
C GLY A 156 -10.36 0.21 36.10
N THR A 157 -10.84 0.69 34.96
CA THR A 157 -12.24 1.05 34.74
C THR A 157 -12.63 0.76 33.29
N VAL A 158 -13.81 0.18 33.08
CA VAL A 158 -14.43 0.00 31.75
C VAL A 158 -15.67 0.89 31.69
N ASN A 159 -15.62 1.96 30.92
CA ASN A 159 -16.75 2.86 30.70
C ASN A 159 -17.45 2.47 29.39
N ILE A 160 -18.72 2.16 29.45
CA ILE A 160 -19.56 1.93 28.27
C ILE A 160 -20.64 3.00 28.29
N GLN A 161 -20.52 4.00 27.40
CA GLN A 161 -21.45 5.12 27.28
C GLN A 161 -22.09 5.10 25.89
N GLY A 162 -23.40 5.07 25.84
CA GLY A 162 -24.19 5.20 24.60
C GLY A 162 -25.05 6.44 24.63
N GLY A 163 -25.18 7.13 23.50
CA GLY A 163 -26.13 8.25 23.35
C GLY A 163 -27.57 7.80 23.25
N GLY A 164 -28.09 7.08 24.27
CA GLY A 164 -29.41 6.45 24.28
C GLY A 164 -29.38 4.94 23.98
N GLY A 165 -28.17 4.34 23.91
CA GLY A 165 -28.02 2.89 23.71
C GLY A 165 -28.02 2.10 25.03
N ASP A 166 -28.09 0.79 24.91
CA ASP A 166 -28.11 -0.17 26.00
C ASP A 166 -26.98 -1.19 25.85
N VAL A 167 -26.54 -1.76 26.95
CA VAL A 167 -25.68 -2.93 26.97
C VAL A 167 -26.55 -4.15 27.13
N VAL A 168 -26.67 -4.94 26.10
CA VAL A 168 -27.50 -6.15 26.07
C VAL A 168 -26.62 -7.39 26.22
N VAL A 169 -26.80 -8.18 27.26
CA VAL A 169 -26.11 -9.45 27.51
C VAL A 169 -27.10 -10.58 27.42
N SER A 170 -26.90 -11.50 26.46
CA SER A 170 -27.82 -12.63 26.25
C SER A 170 -29.30 -12.21 26.13
N GLY A 171 -29.53 -11.11 25.39
CA GLY A 171 -30.87 -10.57 25.15
C GLY A 171 -31.48 -9.80 26.34
N LYS A 172 -30.71 -9.54 27.39
CA LYS A 172 -31.18 -8.80 28.59
C LYS A 172 -30.46 -7.46 28.67
N SER A 173 -31.22 -6.38 28.77
CA SER A 173 -30.74 -5.03 29.03
C SER A 173 -30.05 -4.92 30.39
N LEU A 174 -28.86 -4.31 30.43
CA LEU A 174 -28.26 -3.94 31.71
C LEU A 174 -28.86 -2.68 32.34
N VAL A 175 -29.42 -1.81 31.47
CA VAL A 175 -30.00 -0.51 31.90
C VAL A 175 -31.43 -0.63 32.38
N SER A 176 -32.24 -1.54 31.80
CA SER A 176 -33.67 -1.61 32.08
C SER A 176 -34.16 -2.95 32.56
N HIS A 177 -33.27 -3.92 32.90
CA HIS A 177 -33.71 -5.21 33.43
C HIS A 177 -34.31 -5.06 34.84
N THR A 178 -35.24 -5.94 35.13
CA THR A 178 -35.89 -6.01 36.44
C THR A 178 -35.77 -7.42 37.00
N HIS A 179 -35.83 -7.56 38.31
CA HIS A 179 -35.85 -8.85 39.02
C HIS A 179 -37.25 -9.13 39.55
N THR A 180 -37.58 -10.39 39.75
CA THR A 180 -38.75 -10.75 40.52
C THR A 180 -38.37 -10.75 42.00
N GLY A 181 -38.91 -9.79 42.73
CA GLY A 181 -38.70 -9.68 44.16
C GLY A 181 -39.53 -10.72 44.98
N ASN A 182 -39.36 -10.67 46.27
CA ASN A 182 -40.18 -11.48 47.20
C ASN A 182 -41.67 -11.16 46.97
N LEU A 183 -42.51 -12.12 47.04
CA LEU A 183 -43.96 -12.03 46.76
C LEU A 183 -44.30 -11.82 45.29
N GLY A 184 -43.46 -12.13 44.36
CA GLY A 184 -43.73 -12.07 42.91
C GLY A 184 -43.84 -10.68 42.31
N LYS A 185 -43.54 -9.61 43.04
CA LYS A 185 -43.52 -8.23 42.49
C LYS A 185 -42.18 -7.97 41.78
N LYS A 186 -42.23 -7.27 40.65
CA LYS A 186 -41.03 -6.81 39.95
C LYS A 186 -40.33 -5.71 40.73
N THR A 187 -39.00 -5.72 40.75
CA THR A 187 -38.19 -4.61 41.28
C THR A 187 -38.20 -3.43 40.31
N SER A 188 -37.78 -2.25 40.76
CA SER A 188 -37.42 -1.18 39.85
C SER A 188 -36.20 -1.55 38.96
N ALA A 189 -36.02 -0.85 37.87
CA ALA A 189 -34.78 -0.92 37.12
C ALA A 189 -33.57 -0.49 37.97
N PRO A 190 -32.34 -0.91 37.63
CA PRO A 190 -31.13 -0.40 38.28
C PRO A 190 -31.10 1.12 38.21
N LEU A 191 -30.57 1.79 39.24
CA LEU A 191 -30.35 3.24 39.29
C LEU A 191 -29.10 3.62 38.50
#